data_edad3388046d5ebfe2823fc7f048c0f9
#
_entry.id   edad3388046d5ebfe2823fc7f048c0f9
#
_cell.length_a   1.000
_cell.length_b   1.000
_cell.length_c   1.000
_cell.angle_alpha   90.00
_cell.angle_beta   90.00
_cell.angle_gamma   90.00
#
_symmetry.space_group_name_H-M   'P 1'
#
loop_
_entity.id
_entity.type
_entity.pdbx_description
1 polymer ?
#
loop_
_entity_poly.entity_id
_entity_poly.type
_entity_poly.pdbx_seq_one_letter_code
_entity_poly.pdbx_strand_id
1 'polypeptide(L)'
;RRGSRRFGAVWDMENDALFIFALTLVGWIYLGFPVWALLIGLMRYAYFLIFRTTGDPPGYPAAYKWFAKSVAALIALSLLVAYLPELGETATRLLLAPVLSLQLISFGWDLLLQIRAGRVSLLETGIAGKVETGR
;
A
#
# COMPACT_ATOMS: atom_id res chain seq x y z
N ARG A 1 23.55 -8.42 -13.49
CA ARG A 1 23.00 -9.04 -12.24
C ARG A 1 22.14 -8.12 -11.35
N ARG A 2 22.16 -6.80 -11.52
CA ARG A 2 21.28 -5.87 -10.76
C ARG A 2 19.82 -5.87 -11.24
N GLY A 3 19.54 -6.26 -12.47
CA GLY A 3 18.18 -6.30 -13.04
C GLY A 3 17.29 -7.42 -12.49
N SER A 4 17.87 -8.59 -12.15
CA SER A 4 17.09 -9.73 -11.67
C SER A 4 16.53 -9.58 -10.26
N ARG A 5 17.20 -8.83 -9.39
CA ARG A 5 16.72 -8.55 -8.03
C ARG A 5 15.52 -7.58 -8.01
N ARG A 6 15.49 -6.63 -8.95
CA ARG A 6 14.39 -5.69 -9.11
C ARG A 6 13.12 -6.37 -9.65
N PHE A 7 13.30 -7.30 -10.57
CA PHE A 7 12.20 -8.06 -11.17
C PHE A 7 11.51 -8.97 -10.14
N GLY A 8 12.29 -9.70 -9.32
CA GLY A 8 11.74 -10.54 -8.27
C GLY A 8 10.96 -9.78 -7.19
N ALA A 9 11.45 -8.61 -6.77
CA ALA A 9 10.78 -7.78 -5.76
C ALA A 9 9.44 -7.20 -6.26
N VAL A 10 9.33 -6.86 -7.54
CA VAL A 10 8.09 -6.37 -8.16
C VAL A 10 7.05 -7.49 -8.26
N TRP A 11 7.47 -8.69 -8.66
CA TRP A 11 6.59 -9.86 -8.72
C TRP A 11 6.06 -10.28 -7.34
N ASP A 12 6.88 -10.17 -6.32
CA ASP A 12 6.50 -10.48 -4.94
C ASP A 12 5.42 -9.52 -4.42
N MET A 13 5.58 -8.22 -4.68
CA MET A 13 4.59 -7.20 -4.33
C MET A 13 3.27 -7.35 -5.10
N GLU A 14 3.34 -7.71 -6.38
CA GLU A 14 2.16 -7.90 -7.22
C GLU A 14 1.34 -9.11 -6.75
N ASN A 15 2.03 -10.19 -6.44
CA ASN A 15 1.40 -11.42 -5.94
C ASN A 15 0.72 -11.20 -4.58
N ASP A 16 1.35 -10.46 -3.69
CA ASP A 16 0.83 -10.12 -2.37
C ASP A 16 -0.42 -9.22 -2.47
N ALA A 17 -0.40 -8.20 -3.32
CA ALA A 17 -1.53 -7.32 -3.55
C ALA A 17 -2.73 -8.06 -4.16
N LEU A 18 -2.48 -8.93 -5.14
CA LEU A 18 -3.49 -9.76 -5.77
C LEU A 18 -4.10 -10.76 -4.78
N PHE A 19 -3.26 -11.38 -3.94
CA PHE A 19 -3.69 -12.33 -2.93
C PHE A 19 -4.62 -11.67 -1.89
N ILE A 20 -4.25 -10.51 -1.37
CA ILE A 20 -5.08 -9.75 -0.42
C ILE A 20 -6.40 -9.34 -1.08
N PHE A 21 -6.38 -8.88 -2.31
CA PHE A 21 -7.59 -8.52 -3.05
C PHE A 21 -8.50 -9.74 -3.26
N ALA A 22 -7.95 -10.88 -3.67
CA ALA A 22 -8.70 -12.11 -3.83
C ALA A 22 -9.32 -12.58 -2.51
N LEU A 23 -8.58 -12.52 -1.40
CA LEU A 23 -9.09 -12.85 -0.08
C LEU A 23 -10.26 -11.94 0.33
N THR A 24 -10.16 -10.63 0.13
CA THR A 24 -11.26 -9.71 0.46
C THR A 24 -12.48 -9.93 -0.41
N LEU A 25 -12.29 -10.24 -1.70
CA LEU A 25 -13.37 -10.53 -2.63
C LEU A 25 -14.10 -11.83 -2.29
N VAL A 26 -13.37 -12.90 -2.03
CA VAL A 26 -13.94 -14.19 -1.62
C VAL A 26 -14.64 -14.07 -0.27
N GLY A 27 -14.04 -13.35 0.68
CA GLY A 27 -14.64 -13.07 1.97
C GLY A 27 -15.97 -12.31 1.87
N TRP A 28 -16.06 -11.36 0.95
CA TRP A 28 -17.30 -10.63 0.68
C TRP A 28 -18.37 -11.52 0.06
N ILE A 29 -18.02 -12.35 -0.92
CA ILE A 29 -18.99 -13.21 -1.64
C ILE A 29 -19.50 -14.34 -0.77
N TYR A 30 -18.64 -15.01 -0.01
CA TYR A 30 -18.95 -16.27 0.65
C TYR A 30 -19.09 -16.18 2.17
N LEU A 31 -18.44 -15.21 2.81
CA LEU A 31 -18.36 -15.09 4.28
C LEU A 31 -19.10 -13.87 4.83
N GLY A 32 -19.76 -13.10 3.97
CA GLY A 32 -20.51 -11.93 4.39
C GLY A 32 -19.65 -10.78 4.91
N PHE A 33 -18.41 -10.65 4.43
CA PHE A 33 -17.59 -9.50 4.77
C PHE A 33 -18.29 -8.21 4.32
N PRO A 34 -18.16 -7.12 5.09
CA PRO A 34 -18.76 -5.86 4.69
C PRO A 34 -18.13 -5.35 3.38
N VAL A 35 -18.93 -4.69 2.54
CA VAL A 35 -18.48 -4.17 1.23
C VAL A 35 -17.24 -3.28 1.35
N TRP A 36 -17.13 -2.51 2.44
CA TRP A 36 -15.96 -1.68 2.69
C TRP A 36 -14.65 -2.48 2.92
N ALA A 37 -14.73 -3.76 3.27
CA ALA A 37 -13.55 -4.61 3.35
C ALA A 37 -12.84 -4.78 1.99
N LEU A 38 -13.58 -4.67 0.88
CA LEU A 38 -12.99 -4.65 -0.47
C LEU A 38 -12.01 -3.50 -0.68
N LEU A 39 -12.18 -2.39 0.05
CA LEU A 39 -11.24 -1.26 0.02
C LEU A 39 -9.84 -1.67 0.49
N ILE A 40 -9.74 -2.64 1.41
CA ILE A 40 -8.43 -3.14 1.89
C ILE A 40 -7.63 -3.71 0.71
N GLY A 41 -8.25 -4.59 -0.08
CA GLY A 41 -7.62 -5.18 -1.25
C GLY A 41 -7.42 -4.17 -2.37
N LEU A 42 -8.43 -3.35 -2.65
CA LEU A 42 -8.39 -2.35 -3.72
C LEU A 42 -7.30 -1.29 -3.47
N MET A 43 -7.19 -0.77 -2.25
CA MET A 43 -6.14 0.18 -1.88
C MET A 43 -4.74 -0.42 -2.01
N ARG A 44 -4.58 -1.66 -1.65
CA ARG A 44 -3.30 -2.37 -1.80
C ARG A 44 -2.91 -2.47 -3.27
N TYR A 45 -3.86 -2.77 -4.13
CA TYR A 45 -3.66 -2.85 -5.57
C TYR A 45 -3.39 -1.46 -6.19
N ALA A 46 -4.13 -0.45 -5.78
CA ALA A 46 -3.92 0.94 -6.21
C ALA A 46 -2.53 1.46 -5.79
N TYR A 47 -2.09 1.15 -4.57
CA TYR A 47 -0.75 1.46 -4.09
C TYR A 47 0.33 0.83 -4.97
N PHE A 48 0.16 -0.44 -5.32
CA PHE A 48 1.07 -1.13 -6.23
C PHE A 48 1.15 -0.45 -7.60
N LEU A 49 0.01 -0.07 -8.19
CA LEU A 49 -0.04 0.62 -9.48
C LEU A 49 0.66 1.98 -9.45
N ILE A 50 0.42 2.77 -8.40
CA ILE A 50 1.05 4.08 -8.22
C ILE A 50 2.56 3.92 -8.07
N PHE A 51 2.99 2.95 -7.27
CA PHE A 51 4.41 2.68 -7.02
C PHE A 51 5.16 2.20 -8.26
N ARG A 52 4.48 1.44 -9.12
CA ARG A 52 5.03 1.00 -10.40
C ARG A 52 5.30 2.16 -11.36
N THR A 53 4.48 3.20 -11.30
CA THR A 53 4.59 4.36 -12.21
C THR A 53 5.56 5.43 -11.72
N THR A 54 5.67 5.62 -10.41
CA THR A 54 6.47 6.70 -9.80
C THR A 54 7.87 6.28 -9.35
N GLY A 55 8.14 4.97 -9.18
CA GLY A 55 9.41 4.48 -8.63
C GLY A 55 9.58 4.76 -7.13
N ASP A 56 10.65 4.24 -6.55
CA ASP A 56 11.02 4.48 -5.15
C ASP A 56 11.47 5.94 -4.97
N PRO A 57 10.80 6.76 -4.16
CA PRO A 57 11.35 8.06 -3.81
C PRO A 57 12.68 7.88 -3.07
N PRO A 58 13.69 8.67 -3.42
CA PRO A 58 14.98 8.59 -2.74
C PRO A 58 14.83 9.03 -1.28
N GLY A 59 15.25 8.19 -0.35
CA GLY A 59 15.40 8.59 1.04
C GLY A 59 14.38 8.07 2.05
N TYR A 60 13.68 6.96 1.79
CA TYR A 60 12.86 6.32 2.82
C TYR A 60 13.73 5.82 3.98
N PRO A 61 13.49 6.26 5.22
CA PRO A 61 14.18 5.73 6.38
C PRO A 61 13.87 4.23 6.55
N ALA A 62 14.86 3.46 6.99
CA ALA A 62 14.74 2.02 7.21
C ALA A 62 13.57 1.67 8.15
N ALA A 63 13.30 2.51 9.15
CA ALA A 63 12.17 2.37 10.06
C ALA A 63 10.81 2.39 9.35
N TYR A 64 10.65 3.19 8.31
CA TYR A 64 9.41 3.25 7.53
C TYR A 64 9.18 1.97 6.72
N LYS A 65 10.23 1.42 6.11
CA LYS A 65 10.16 0.14 5.39
C LYS A 65 9.72 -1.02 6.30
N TRP A 66 10.21 -1.02 7.54
CA TRP A 66 9.80 -1.97 8.56
C TRP A 66 8.35 -1.81 8.96
N PHE A 67 7.91 -0.57 9.18
CA PHE A 67 6.52 -0.25 9.49
C PHE A 67 5.57 -0.71 8.38
N ALA A 68 5.87 -0.39 7.12
CA ALA A 68 5.05 -0.80 5.96
C ALA A 68 4.93 -2.34 5.84
N LYS A 69 6.03 -3.07 6.08
CA LYS A 69 6.01 -4.54 6.10
C LYS A 69 5.17 -5.09 7.26
N SER A 70 5.28 -4.49 8.43
CA SER A 70 4.49 -4.89 9.60
C SER A 70 3.00 -4.66 9.38
N VAL A 71 2.62 -3.56 8.77
CA VAL A 71 1.22 -3.27 8.40
C VAL A 71 0.70 -4.30 7.39
N ALA A 72 1.49 -4.64 6.38
CA ALA A 72 1.11 -5.66 5.40
C ALA A 72 0.91 -7.04 6.04
N ALA A 73 1.81 -7.45 6.92
CA ALA A 73 1.69 -8.70 7.66
C ALA A 73 0.46 -8.71 8.59
N LEU A 74 0.18 -7.59 9.24
CA LEU A 74 -1.00 -7.44 10.11
C LEU A 74 -2.30 -7.56 9.31
N ILE A 75 -2.36 -6.94 8.13
CA ILE A 75 -3.51 -7.05 7.22
C ILE A 75 -3.75 -8.51 6.82
N ALA A 76 -2.70 -9.20 6.36
CA ALA A 76 -2.79 -10.59 5.96
C ALA A 76 -3.24 -11.49 7.12
N LEU A 77 -2.66 -11.31 8.30
CA LEU A 77 -3.03 -12.06 9.50
C LEU A 77 -4.48 -11.79 9.92
N SER A 78 -4.92 -10.54 9.89
CA SER A 78 -6.29 -10.16 10.25
C SER A 78 -7.32 -10.73 9.28
N LEU A 79 -7.00 -10.76 7.99
CA LEU A 79 -7.84 -11.40 6.99
C LEU A 79 -7.91 -12.91 7.23
N LEU A 80 -6.79 -13.58 7.50
CA LEU A 80 -6.79 -15.02 7.81
C LEU A 80 -7.64 -15.34 9.05
N VAL A 81 -7.55 -14.52 10.10
CA VAL A 81 -8.37 -14.67 11.31
C VAL A 81 -9.84 -14.44 10.98
N ALA A 82 -10.17 -13.48 10.11
CA ALA A 82 -11.54 -13.21 9.68
C ALA A 82 -12.18 -14.39 8.89
N TYR A 83 -11.38 -15.30 8.35
CA TYR A 83 -11.84 -16.53 7.70
C TYR A 83 -12.23 -17.64 8.68
N LEU A 84 -11.99 -17.48 9.97
CA LEU A 84 -12.42 -18.46 10.97
C LEU A 84 -13.95 -18.50 11.06
N PRO A 85 -14.58 -19.67 10.88
CA PRO A 85 -16.04 -19.79 10.84
C PRO A 85 -16.70 -19.45 12.18
N GLU A 86 -15.94 -19.46 13.26
CA GLU A 86 -16.40 -19.11 14.61
C GLU A 86 -16.51 -17.61 14.85
N LEU A 87 -15.88 -16.80 13.98
CA LEU A 87 -15.99 -15.34 14.05
C LEU A 87 -17.35 -14.91 13.47
N GLY A 88 -18.26 -14.48 14.32
CA GLY A 88 -19.51 -13.89 13.87
C GLY A 88 -19.29 -12.57 13.08
N GLU A 89 -20.30 -12.17 12.34
CA GLU A 89 -20.25 -10.96 11.49
C GLU A 89 -19.79 -9.69 12.24
N THR A 90 -20.26 -9.51 13.47
CA THR A 90 -19.87 -8.36 14.31
C THR A 90 -18.39 -8.39 14.67
N ALA A 91 -17.85 -9.55 15.04
CA ALA A 91 -16.45 -9.70 15.38
C ALA A 91 -15.54 -9.48 14.15
N THR A 92 -15.96 -9.95 12.99
CA THR A 92 -15.26 -9.69 11.71
C THR A 92 -15.22 -8.21 11.40
N ARG A 93 -16.31 -7.50 11.56
CA ARG A 93 -16.35 -6.03 11.36
C ARG A 93 -15.45 -5.30 12.33
N LEU A 94 -15.46 -5.66 13.60
CA LEU A 94 -14.60 -5.07 14.63
C LEU A 94 -13.11 -5.37 14.41
N LEU A 95 -12.78 -6.49 13.80
CA LEU A 95 -11.42 -6.85 13.45
C LEU A 95 -10.92 -6.08 12.22
N LEU A 96 -11.74 -5.99 11.18
CA LEU A 96 -11.33 -5.38 9.90
C LEU A 96 -11.35 -3.85 9.92
N ALA A 97 -12.20 -3.21 10.72
CA ALA A 97 -12.29 -1.77 10.80
C ALA A 97 -10.98 -1.08 11.24
N PRO A 98 -10.31 -1.48 12.33
CA PRO A 98 -9.02 -0.91 12.69
C PRO A 98 -7.92 -1.20 11.67
N VAL A 99 -7.97 -2.35 11.02
CA VAL A 99 -7.02 -2.72 9.96
C VAL A 99 -7.16 -1.79 8.75
N LEU A 100 -8.38 -1.52 8.31
CA LEU A 100 -8.64 -0.56 7.25
C LEU A 100 -8.20 0.85 7.65
N SER A 101 -8.48 1.27 8.88
CA SER A 101 -8.07 2.58 9.39
C SER A 101 -6.55 2.73 9.40
N LEU A 102 -5.83 1.72 9.86
CA LEU A 102 -4.36 1.70 9.86
C LEU A 102 -3.79 1.74 8.44
N GLN A 103 -4.41 1.03 7.52
CA GLN A 103 -4.02 1.03 6.10
C GLN A 103 -4.26 2.40 5.46
N LEU A 104 -5.39 3.04 5.74
CA LEU A 104 -5.70 4.39 5.25
C LEU A 104 -4.70 5.42 5.75
N ILE A 105 -4.33 5.36 7.02
CA ILE A 105 -3.31 6.23 7.62
C ILE A 105 -1.95 5.99 6.96
N SER A 106 -1.54 4.74 6.81
CA SER A 106 -0.26 4.38 6.19
C SER A 106 -0.19 4.82 4.72
N PHE A 107 -1.26 4.61 3.98
CA PHE A 107 -1.36 5.01 2.58
C PHE A 107 -1.39 6.53 2.42
N GLY A 108 -2.17 7.22 3.24
CA GLY A 108 -2.25 8.69 3.24
C GLY A 108 -0.92 9.34 3.57
N TRP A 109 -0.19 8.78 4.53
CA TRP A 109 1.15 9.25 4.89
C TRP A 109 2.14 9.10 3.74
N ASP A 110 2.12 7.96 3.09
CA ASP A 110 2.99 7.65 1.95
C ASP A 110 2.69 8.56 0.75
N LEU A 111 1.41 8.73 0.43
CA LEU A 111 0.97 9.65 -0.61
C LEU A 111 1.41 11.10 -0.33
N LEU A 112 1.31 11.53 0.93
CA LEU A 112 1.74 12.86 1.36
C LEU A 112 3.25 13.05 1.17
N LEU A 113 4.06 12.05 1.52
CA LEU A 113 5.51 12.08 1.31
C LEU A 113 5.88 12.15 -0.17
N GLN A 114 5.19 11.41 -1.02
CA GLN A 114 5.40 11.44 -2.47
C GLN A 114 5.05 12.80 -3.07
N ILE A 115 3.93 13.40 -2.67
CA ILE A 115 3.53 14.75 -3.11
C ILE A 115 4.56 15.79 -2.68
N ARG A 116 5.07 15.70 -1.47
CA ARG A 116 6.12 16.61 -0.96
C ARG A 116 7.42 16.45 -1.74
N ALA A 117 7.86 15.22 -1.99
CA ALA A 117 9.06 14.94 -2.79
C ALA A 117 8.92 15.44 -4.22
N GLY A 118 7.77 15.25 -4.86
CA GLY A 118 7.47 15.75 -6.19
C GLY A 118 7.50 17.28 -6.27
N ARG A 119 6.99 17.99 -5.26
CA ARG A 119 7.06 19.47 -5.19
C ARG A 119 8.49 19.97 -5.05
N VAL A 120 9.31 19.32 -4.24
CA VAL A 120 10.74 19.71 -4.09
C VAL A 120 11.48 19.53 -5.41
N SER A 121 11.28 18.42 -6.10
CA SER A 121 11.88 18.16 -7.42
C SER A 121 11.49 19.20 -8.46
N LEU A 122 10.21 19.60 -8.50
CA LEU A 122 9.73 20.64 -9.44
C LEU A 122 10.32 22.01 -9.14
N LEU A 123 10.52 22.35 -7.86
CA LEU A 123 11.15 23.60 -7.45
C LEU A 123 12.64 23.63 -7.84
N GLU A 124 13.36 22.54 -7.62
CA GLU A 124 14.76 22.42 -8.01
C GLU A 124 14.94 22.54 -9.54
N THR A 125 14.08 21.90 -10.31
CA THR A 125 14.10 21.97 -11.78
C THR A 125 13.74 23.38 -12.27
N GLY A 126 12.79 24.05 -11.62
CA GLY A 126 12.41 25.43 -11.93
C GLY A 126 13.52 26.44 -11.64
N ILE A 127 14.27 26.25 -10.56
CA ILE A 127 15.41 27.09 -10.18
C ILE A 127 16.57 26.86 -11.15
N ALA A 128 16.91 25.62 -11.50
CA ALA A 128 17.96 25.26 -12.45
C ALA A 128 17.68 25.85 -13.85
N GLY A 129 16.44 25.76 -14.35
CA GLY A 129 16.03 26.35 -15.62
C GLY A 129 16.12 27.89 -15.64
N LYS A 130 15.93 28.55 -14.51
CA LYS A 130 16.02 30.00 -14.37
C LYS A 130 17.46 30.50 -14.33
N VAL A 131 18.38 29.70 -13.82
CA VAL A 131 19.83 30.03 -13.81
C VAL A 131 20.44 29.90 -15.22
N GLU A 132 20.00 28.91 -16.02
CA GLU A 132 20.48 28.76 -17.41
C GLU A 132 19.99 29.84 -18.36
N THR A 133 18.79 30.36 -18.17
CA THR A 133 18.22 31.45 -19.01
C THR A 133 18.70 32.85 -18.61
N GLY A 134 19.36 33.00 -17.45
CA GLY A 134 19.90 34.27 -16.95
C GLY A 134 21.33 34.62 -17.45
N ARG A 135 21.89 33.86 -18.39
CA ARG A 135 23.13 34.13 -19.10
C ARG A 135 22.85 34.55 -20.52
#